data_7e3b20617efcaa16675ebc1db39aa5c0
#
_entry.id   7e3b20617efcaa16675ebc1db39aa5c0
#
_cell.length_a   1.000
_cell.length_b   1.000
_cell.length_c   1.000
_cell.angle_alpha   90.00
_cell.angle_beta   90.00
_cell.angle_gamma   90.00
#
_symmetry.space_group_name_H-M   'P 1'
#
loop_
_entity.id
_entity.type
_entity.pdbx_description
1 polymer ?
#
loop_
_entity_poly.entity_id
_entity_poly.type
_entity_poly.pdbx_seq_one_letter_code
_entity_poly.pdbx_strand_id
1 'polypeptide(L)'
;SFVTADVPLVYADKDDIERVVLNILTNSIKYTKDGGEIKIYVGFVYNDAYIKVFDNGIGIPEEDLNRIFERFYRVDKARSREMGGTGLGLSIAKDLLDRNGGSIDIKSEVGKGTEVVIKVPTKAKQEKMN
;
A
#
# COMPACT_ATOMS: atom_id res chain seq x y z
N SER A 1 9.44 16.64 -0.51
CA SER A 1 8.05 16.31 -0.80
C SER A 1 7.37 17.45 -1.54
N PHE A 2 6.60 17.13 -2.55
CA PHE A 2 5.88 18.11 -3.33
C PHE A 2 4.39 18.00 -3.05
N VAL A 3 3.76 19.12 -2.79
CA VAL A 3 2.31 19.19 -2.68
C VAL A 3 1.82 19.99 -3.87
N THR A 4 1.03 19.37 -4.72
CA THR A 4 0.38 20.09 -5.81
C THR A 4 -0.88 20.76 -5.28
N ALA A 5 -1.17 21.95 -5.81
CA ALA A 5 -2.25 22.79 -5.28
C ALA A 5 -3.65 22.20 -5.47
N ASP A 6 -3.85 21.32 -6.44
CA ASP A 6 -5.18 20.81 -6.81
C ASP A 6 -5.34 19.33 -6.48
N VAL A 7 -5.34 19.01 -5.17
CA VAL A 7 -5.59 17.65 -4.72
C VAL A 7 -7.09 17.48 -4.48
N PRO A 8 -7.73 16.49 -5.14
CA PRO A 8 -9.17 16.29 -4.93
C PRO A 8 -9.47 15.77 -3.53
N LEU A 9 -10.65 16.14 -3.03
CA LEU A 9 -11.14 15.59 -1.77
C LEU A 9 -11.60 14.16 -1.98
N VAL A 10 -11.33 13.30 -1.01
CA VAL A 10 -11.76 11.90 -1.06
C VAL A 10 -12.79 11.63 0.04
N TYR A 11 -13.68 10.67 -0.23
CA TYR A 11 -14.60 10.16 0.77
C TYR A 11 -14.00 8.93 1.42
N ALA A 12 -13.28 9.15 2.50
CA ALA A 12 -12.65 8.07 3.22
C ALA A 12 -12.43 8.52 4.67
N ASP A 13 -12.39 7.54 5.56
CA ASP A 13 -12.03 7.80 6.95
C ASP A 13 -10.54 8.15 7.01
N LYS A 14 -10.23 9.32 7.54
CA LYS A 14 -8.86 9.82 7.62
C LYS A 14 -7.94 8.86 8.38
N ASP A 15 -8.41 8.36 9.52
CA ASP A 15 -7.59 7.48 10.35
C ASP A 15 -7.34 6.13 9.68
N ASP A 16 -8.34 5.62 8.96
CA ASP A 16 -8.19 4.40 8.18
C ASP A 16 -7.11 4.55 7.11
N ILE A 17 -7.16 5.66 6.36
CA ILE A 17 -6.19 5.90 5.29
C ILE A 17 -4.78 6.11 5.85
N GLU A 18 -4.63 6.84 6.94
CA GLU A 18 -3.35 6.97 7.62
C GLU A 18 -2.78 5.60 8.00
N ARG A 19 -3.61 4.74 8.55
CA ARG A 19 -3.19 3.40 8.98
C ARG A 19 -2.77 2.54 7.79
N VAL A 20 -3.52 2.60 6.69
CA VAL A 20 -3.17 1.90 5.46
C VAL A 20 -1.79 2.34 4.97
N VAL A 21 -1.58 3.65 4.87
CA VAL A 21 -0.30 4.19 4.38
C VAL A 21 0.85 3.79 5.30
N LEU A 22 0.66 3.91 6.61
CA LEU A 22 1.69 3.52 7.57
C LEU A 22 2.04 2.03 7.47
N ASN A 23 1.03 1.17 7.33
CA ASN A 23 1.25 -0.26 7.18
C ASN A 23 2.07 -0.59 5.93
N ILE A 24 1.77 0.08 4.82
CA ILE A 24 2.48 -0.13 3.57
C ILE A 24 3.91 0.41 3.64
N LEU A 25 4.11 1.60 4.19
CA LEU A 25 5.44 2.17 4.35
C LEU A 25 6.31 1.34 5.30
N THR A 26 5.74 0.89 6.41
CA THR A 26 6.46 0.02 7.35
C THR A 26 6.90 -1.25 6.64
N ASN A 27 6.03 -1.83 5.81
CA ASN A 27 6.36 -3.02 5.05
C ASN A 27 7.49 -2.76 4.05
N SER A 28 7.45 -1.64 3.34
CA SER A 28 8.49 -1.25 2.38
C SER A 28 9.84 -1.04 3.08
N ILE A 29 9.84 -0.38 4.21
CA ILE A 29 11.07 -0.16 5.00
C ILE A 29 11.65 -1.50 5.47
N LYS A 30 10.78 -2.39 5.94
CA LYS A 30 11.18 -3.72 6.43
C LYS A 30 11.93 -4.54 5.38
N TYR A 31 11.51 -4.46 4.12
CA TYR A 31 12.04 -5.28 3.03
C TYR A 31 13.01 -4.54 2.11
N THR A 32 13.38 -3.31 2.44
CA THR A 32 14.36 -2.54 1.68
C THR A 32 15.67 -2.49 2.46
N LYS A 33 16.76 -2.81 1.79
CA LYS A 33 18.09 -2.83 2.42
C LYS A 33 18.58 -1.41 2.73
N ASP A 34 19.55 -1.29 3.65
CA ASP A 34 20.24 -0.04 3.89
C ASP A 34 20.82 0.48 2.58
N GLY A 35 20.62 1.76 2.32
CA GLY A 35 21.02 2.36 1.06
C GLY A 35 20.01 2.14 -0.07
N GLY A 36 18.93 1.41 0.19
CA GLY A 36 17.85 1.23 -0.75
C GLY A 36 17.02 2.49 -0.93
N GLU A 37 16.07 2.42 -1.85
CA GLU A 37 15.26 3.57 -2.22
C GLU A 37 13.78 3.26 -2.13
N ILE A 38 13.01 4.18 -1.55
CA ILE A 38 11.56 4.12 -1.49
C ILE A 38 11.02 5.40 -2.12
N LYS A 39 10.16 5.26 -3.12
CA LYS A 39 9.53 6.40 -3.79
C LYS A 39 8.03 6.36 -3.54
N ILE A 40 7.47 7.53 -3.26
CA ILE A 40 6.04 7.68 -3.00
C ILE A 40 5.48 8.68 -4.00
N TYR A 41 4.43 8.28 -4.70
CA TYR A 41 3.71 9.15 -5.64
C TYR A 41 2.26 9.27 -5.19
N VAL A 42 1.74 10.49 -5.24
CA VAL A 42 0.34 10.78 -4.91
C VAL A 42 -0.25 11.52 -6.09
N GLY A 43 -1.42 11.11 -6.51
CA GLY A 43 -2.10 11.76 -7.62
C GLY A 43 -3.53 11.29 -7.77
N PHE A 44 -4.09 11.51 -8.93
CA PHE A 44 -5.42 11.02 -9.24
C PHE A 44 -5.53 10.68 -10.72
N VAL A 45 -6.33 9.63 -11.00
CA VAL A 45 -6.62 9.17 -12.36
C VAL A 45 -8.13 9.00 -12.43
N TYR A 46 -8.77 9.73 -13.35
CA TYR A 46 -10.23 9.77 -13.45
C TYR A 46 -10.85 10.22 -12.13
N ASN A 47 -11.68 9.39 -11.52
CA ASN A 47 -12.38 9.71 -10.28
C ASN A 47 -11.78 9.00 -9.06
N ASP A 48 -10.55 8.52 -9.15
CA ASP A 48 -9.84 7.89 -8.05
C ASP A 48 -8.58 8.67 -7.68
N ALA A 49 -8.38 8.86 -6.38
CA ALA A 49 -7.10 9.29 -5.87
C ALA A 49 -6.23 8.06 -5.68
N TYR A 50 -4.93 8.17 -5.93
CA TYR A 50 -4.03 7.04 -5.73
C TYR A 50 -2.79 7.44 -4.94
N ILE A 51 -2.26 6.46 -4.23
CA ILE A 51 -0.95 6.54 -3.58
C ILE A 51 -0.17 5.34 -4.08
N LYS A 52 0.98 5.60 -4.68
CA LYS A 52 1.87 4.54 -5.17
C LYS A 52 3.13 4.55 -4.33
N VAL A 53 3.49 3.39 -3.78
CA VAL A 53 4.72 3.22 -3.03
C VAL A 53 5.59 2.21 -3.77
N PHE A 54 6.73 2.65 -4.20
CA PHE A 54 7.71 1.80 -4.89
C PHE A 54 8.95 1.64 -4.02
N ASP A 55 9.45 0.40 -3.89
CA ASP A 55 10.73 0.14 -3.25
C ASP A 55 11.60 -0.74 -4.14
N ASN A 56 12.90 -0.61 -4.02
CA ASN A 56 13.86 -1.45 -4.71
C ASN A 56 14.41 -2.55 -3.79
N GLY A 57 13.54 -3.06 -2.92
CA GLY A 57 13.88 -4.09 -1.96
C GLY A 57 13.98 -5.49 -2.57
N ILE A 58 13.85 -6.50 -1.73
CA ILE A 58 14.06 -7.88 -2.13
C ILE A 58 12.98 -8.43 -3.06
N GLY A 59 11.83 -7.79 -3.11
CA GLY A 59 10.71 -8.28 -3.91
C GLY A 59 9.97 -9.42 -3.25
N ILE A 60 8.85 -9.82 -3.86
CA ILE A 60 7.98 -10.89 -3.36
C ILE A 60 7.87 -11.95 -4.45
N PRO A 61 8.15 -13.23 -4.13
CA PRO A 61 7.98 -14.31 -5.10
C PRO A 61 6.53 -14.38 -5.60
N GLU A 62 6.37 -14.75 -6.86
CA GLU A 62 5.05 -14.85 -7.49
C GLU A 62 4.09 -15.77 -6.73
N GLU A 63 4.59 -16.87 -6.23
CA GLU A 63 3.78 -17.80 -5.44
C GLU A 63 3.24 -17.20 -4.14
N ASP A 64 3.90 -16.18 -3.60
CA ASP A 64 3.46 -15.52 -2.38
C ASP A 64 2.49 -14.37 -2.65
N LEU A 65 2.52 -13.78 -3.86
CA LEU A 65 1.67 -12.63 -4.19
C LEU A 65 0.18 -12.90 -4.01
N ASN A 66 -0.24 -14.14 -4.22
CA ASN A 66 -1.65 -14.54 -4.04
C ASN A 66 -2.06 -14.67 -2.57
N ARG A 67 -1.11 -14.68 -1.65
CA ARG A 67 -1.35 -14.94 -0.24
C ARG A 67 -0.97 -13.80 0.70
N ILE A 68 -0.39 -12.73 0.18
CA ILE A 68 0.15 -11.65 1.02
C ILE A 68 -0.92 -10.90 1.81
N PHE A 69 -2.18 -10.99 1.42
CA PHE A 69 -3.30 -10.37 2.14
C PHE A 69 -3.93 -11.30 3.17
N GLU A 70 -3.47 -12.55 3.26
CA GLU A 70 -3.97 -13.47 4.27
C GLU A 70 -3.41 -13.09 5.64
N ARG A 71 -4.22 -13.18 6.67
CA ARG A 71 -3.80 -12.88 8.03
C ARG A 71 -2.68 -13.82 8.45
N PHE A 72 -1.66 -13.26 9.10
CA PHE A 72 -0.49 -13.98 9.62
C PHE A 72 0.41 -14.59 8.54
N TYR A 73 0.12 -14.37 7.26
CA TYR A 73 0.99 -14.85 6.21
C TYR A 73 2.27 -14.00 6.15
N ARG A 74 3.42 -14.65 6.07
CA ARG A 74 4.73 -14.00 6.00
C ARG A 74 5.54 -14.61 4.89
N VAL A 75 6.06 -13.77 4.01
CA VAL A 75 6.91 -14.18 2.89
C VAL A 75 8.26 -14.68 3.41
N ASP A 76 8.85 -13.96 4.36
CA ASP A 76 10.10 -14.33 5.02
C ASP A 76 9.88 -14.31 6.53
N LYS A 77 9.65 -15.49 7.09
CA LYS A 77 9.33 -15.62 8.52
C LYS A 77 10.46 -15.16 9.43
N ALA A 78 11.69 -15.48 9.08
CA ALA A 78 12.85 -15.08 9.89
C ALA A 78 13.03 -13.58 9.89
N ARG A 79 12.98 -12.95 8.71
CA ARG A 79 13.10 -11.51 8.57
C ARG A 79 11.94 -10.77 9.27
N SER A 80 10.73 -11.30 9.14
CA SER A 80 9.56 -10.72 9.80
C SER A 80 9.72 -10.72 11.32
N ARG A 81 10.27 -11.78 11.91
CA ARG A 81 10.50 -11.84 13.34
C ARG A 81 11.53 -10.82 13.79
N GLU A 82 12.64 -10.71 13.06
CA GLU A 82 13.69 -9.73 13.37
C GLU A 82 13.16 -8.31 13.37
N MET A 83 12.28 -8.01 12.46
CA MET A 83 11.70 -6.69 12.30
C MET A 83 10.43 -6.48 13.12
N GLY A 84 10.01 -7.48 13.90
CA GLY A 84 8.83 -7.38 14.76
C GLY A 84 7.50 -7.48 14.00
N GLY A 85 7.51 -8.01 12.78
CA GLY A 85 6.29 -8.13 11.99
C GLY A 85 5.36 -9.22 12.49
N THR A 86 4.05 -8.95 12.45
CA THR A 86 3.01 -9.88 12.90
C THR A 86 2.33 -10.63 11.75
N GLY A 87 2.54 -10.20 10.51
CA GLY A 87 1.85 -10.77 9.36
C GLY A 87 0.43 -10.23 9.17
N LEU A 88 0.07 -9.15 9.86
CA LEU A 88 -1.27 -8.55 9.79
C LEU A 88 -1.33 -7.26 8.97
N GLY A 89 -0.18 -6.61 8.70
CA GLY A 89 -0.17 -5.29 8.08
C GLY A 89 -0.94 -5.16 6.78
N LEU A 90 -0.68 -6.07 5.82
CA LEU A 90 -1.35 -6.01 4.51
C LEU A 90 -2.81 -6.45 4.58
N SER A 91 -3.15 -7.42 5.41
CA SER A 91 -4.55 -7.84 5.57
C SER A 91 -5.38 -6.71 6.17
N ILE A 92 -4.85 -6.00 7.17
CA ILE A 92 -5.51 -4.85 7.76
C ILE A 92 -5.67 -3.72 6.73
N ALA A 93 -4.62 -3.45 5.95
CA ALA A 93 -4.68 -2.42 4.91
C ALA A 93 -5.81 -2.72 3.91
N LYS A 94 -5.90 -3.97 3.45
CA LYS A 94 -6.95 -4.38 2.52
C LYS A 94 -8.34 -4.23 3.14
N ASP A 95 -8.53 -4.67 4.37
CA ASP A 95 -9.82 -4.56 5.06
C ASP A 95 -10.25 -3.09 5.20
N LEU A 96 -9.33 -2.22 5.58
CA LEU A 96 -9.62 -0.79 5.71
C LEU A 96 -9.96 -0.15 4.37
N LEU A 97 -9.26 -0.52 3.31
CA LEU A 97 -9.56 -0.03 1.96
C LEU A 97 -10.92 -0.52 1.47
N ASP A 98 -11.23 -1.80 1.68
CA ASP A 98 -12.53 -2.36 1.31
C ASP A 98 -13.66 -1.59 1.99
N ARG A 99 -13.50 -1.25 3.28
CA ARG A 99 -14.48 -0.47 4.03
C ARG A 99 -14.67 0.94 3.48
N ASN A 100 -13.65 1.51 2.87
CA ASN A 100 -13.68 2.85 2.31
C ASN A 100 -13.93 2.88 0.80
N GLY A 101 -14.29 1.76 0.20
CA GLY A 101 -14.54 1.67 -1.23
C GLY A 101 -13.30 1.76 -2.10
N GLY A 102 -12.14 1.56 -1.49
CA GLY A 102 -10.87 1.62 -2.20
C GLY A 102 -10.37 0.27 -2.67
N SER A 103 -9.17 0.27 -3.19
CA SER A 103 -8.51 -0.96 -3.66
C SER A 103 -7.01 -0.90 -3.44
N ILE A 104 -6.37 -2.06 -3.46
CA ILE A 104 -4.93 -2.19 -3.36
C ILE A 104 -4.44 -3.20 -4.38
N ASP A 105 -3.41 -2.84 -5.12
CA ASP A 105 -2.74 -3.71 -6.09
C ASP A 105 -1.26 -3.75 -5.78
N ILE A 106 -0.65 -4.92 -5.90
CA ILE A 106 0.78 -5.10 -5.66
C ILE A 106 1.40 -5.79 -6.86
N LYS A 107 2.49 -5.20 -7.35
CA LYS A 107 3.34 -5.79 -8.37
C LYS A 107 4.73 -5.93 -7.78
N SER A 108 5.34 -7.08 -7.95
CA SER A 108 6.65 -7.33 -7.36
C SER A 108 7.44 -8.32 -8.20
N GLU A 109 8.75 -8.18 -8.14
CA GLU A 109 9.68 -9.09 -8.81
C GLU A 109 10.89 -9.27 -7.89
N VAL A 110 11.23 -10.51 -7.60
CA VAL A 110 12.37 -10.84 -6.75
C VAL A 110 13.65 -10.22 -7.34
N GLY A 111 14.39 -9.53 -6.50
CA GLY A 111 15.63 -8.87 -6.90
C GLY A 111 15.46 -7.47 -7.47
N LYS A 112 14.22 -7.05 -7.75
CA LYS A 112 13.95 -5.72 -8.32
C LYS A 112 13.16 -4.81 -7.38
N GLY A 113 12.22 -5.36 -6.64
CA GLY A 113 11.46 -4.59 -5.67
C GLY A 113 9.95 -4.78 -5.78
N THR A 114 9.23 -3.87 -5.15
CA THR A 114 7.77 -3.96 -5.03
C THR A 114 7.12 -2.60 -5.29
N GLU A 115 5.99 -2.64 -5.98
CA GLU A 115 5.16 -1.48 -6.22
C GLU A 115 3.78 -1.74 -5.65
N VAL A 116 3.33 -0.88 -4.74
CA VAL A 116 2.00 -0.96 -4.15
C VAL A 116 1.19 0.25 -4.60
N VAL A 117 0.01 0.02 -5.16
CA VAL A 117 -0.88 1.10 -5.58
C VAL A 117 -2.17 1.01 -4.79
N ILE A 118 -2.48 2.07 -4.07
CA ILE A 118 -3.74 2.23 -3.32
C ILE A 118 -4.61 3.20 -4.09
N LYS A 119 -5.89 2.87 -4.28
CA LYS A 119 -6.86 3.79 -4.87
C LYS A 119 -8.02 4.02 -3.93
N VAL A 120 -8.48 5.26 -3.87
CA VAL A 120 -9.62 5.66 -3.04
C VAL A 120 -10.53 6.54 -3.90
N PRO A 121 -11.86 6.34 -3.86
CA PRO A 121 -12.76 7.15 -4.69
C PRO A 121 -12.73 8.61 -4.24
N THR A 122 -12.74 9.53 -5.22
CA THR A 122 -12.80 10.95 -4.92
C THR A 122 -14.23 11.34 -4.53
N LYS A 123 -14.40 12.53 -3.98
CA LYS A 123 -15.70 13.07 -3.66
C LYS A 123 -16.62 13.11 -4.89
N ALA A 124 -16.08 13.50 -6.04
CA ALA A 124 -16.82 13.55 -7.29
C ALA A 124 -17.35 12.17 -7.70
N LYS A 125 -16.56 11.12 -7.51
CA LYS A 125 -16.98 9.75 -7.82
C LYS A 125 -18.12 9.28 -6.91
N GLN A 126 -18.03 9.56 -5.62
CA GLN A 126 -19.06 9.20 -4.65
C GLN A 126 -20.39 9.91 -4.96
N GLU A 127 -20.34 11.18 -5.29
CA GLU A 127 -21.53 11.94 -5.65
C GLU A 127 -22.21 11.37 -6.89
N LYS A 128 -21.45 10.89 -7.88
CA LYS A 128 -22.00 10.24 -9.06
C LYS A 128 -22.62 8.88 -8.78
N MET A 129 -22.11 8.17 -7.77
CA MET A 129 -22.61 6.85 -7.39
C MET A 129 -23.88 6.91 -6.55
N ASN A 130 -24.14 8.04 -5.92
CA ASN A 130 -25.34 8.28 -5.13
C ASN A 130 -26.40 8.98 -5.97
#